data_b8fddada1fbe2c142f79165acbbed5d4
#
_entry.id   b8fddada1fbe2c142f79165acbbed5d4
#
_cell.length_a   1.000
_cell.length_b   1.000
_cell.length_c   1.000
_cell.angle_alpha   90.00
_cell.angle_beta   90.00
_cell.angle_gamma   90.00
#
_symmetry.space_group_name_H-M   'P 1'
#
loop_
_entity.id
_entity.type
_entity.pdbx_description
1 polymer ?
#
loop_
_entity_poly.entity_id
_entity_poly.type
_entity_poly.pdbx_seq_one_letter_code
_entity_poly.pdbx_strand_id
1 'polypeptide(L)'
;MRLGTLALAVSVLAGCGTATVVRPSGTSAAATPKKSVPQPGKTVRVQRGDTIYALARIHDITPADLVAWNGISNPSTIYPGQVIRLYPQGSSPARAPTTVVRAPGGSSASSRAPVAAAAPVRSSVTWRWPADGAVVGRYVAGDATKQGVDIAGTSGQAVRAAADGVVVYSGAGLVGYGELIIVKHNEQWLSAYGHNRKRLANEGQNVKAGQQIAEMGRTGANRDMLHFEIRYNGKPVDPVQYLPAR
;
A
#
# COMPACT_ATOMS: atom_id res chain seq x y z
N MET A 1 81.24 28.67 28.97
CA MET A 1 80.75 28.46 27.58
C MET A 1 81.09 27.08 27.12
N ARG A 2 80.23 26.15 27.21
CA ARG A 2 80.32 24.82 26.53
C ARG A 2 78.91 24.38 26.18
N LEU A 3 78.63 24.31 24.88
CA LEU A 3 77.42 23.75 24.31
C LEU A 3 77.45 22.22 24.50
N GLY A 4 76.39 21.70 25.07
CA GLY A 4 76.13 20.27 25.14
C GLY A 4 75.03 19.92 24.12
N THR A 5 75.40 19.19 23.12
CA THR A 5 74.49 18.67 22.10
C THR A 5 73.78 17.39 22.64
N LEU A 6 72.49 17.43 22.81
CA LEU A 6 71.70 16.27 23.21
C LEU A 6 71.13 15.61 21.96
N ALA A 7 71.58 14.43 21.63
CA ALA A 7 71.08 13.61 20.51
C ALA A 7 69.81 12.86 20.98
N LEU A 8 68.68 13.15 20.34
CA LEU A 8 67.43 12.46 20.58
C LEU A 8 67.31 11.29 19.60
N ALA A 9 67.38 10.07 20.12
CA ALA A 9 67.16 8.86 19.31
C ALA A 9 65.65 8.65 19.17
N VAL A 10 65.16 8.71 17.93
CA VAL A 10 63.75 8.38 17.58
C VAL A 10 63.68 6.90 17.24
N SER A 11 63.09 6.10 18.13
CA SER A 11 62.75 4.70 17.87
C SER A 11 61.39 4.62 17.16
N VAL A 12 61.38 4.26 15.88
CA VAL A 12 60.17 3.99 15.13
C VAL A 12 59.74 2.55 15.40
N LEU A 13 58.69 2.38 16.20
CA LEU A 13 57.97 1.10 16.30
C LEU A 13 56.90 1.04 15.21
N ALA A 14 57.14 0.20 14.23
CA ALA A 14 56.12 -0.20 13.25
C ALA A 14 55.13 -1.17 13.90
N GLY A 15 54.00 -0.65 14.39
CA GLY A 15 52.86 -1.45 14.85
C GLY A 15 51.87 -1.67 13.70
N CYS A 16 51.85 -2.87 13.10
CA CYS A 16 50.77 -3.32 12.24
C CYS A 16 49.53 -3.56 13.07
N GLY A 17 48.71 -2.52 13.25
CA GLY A 17 47.39 -2.62 13.84
C GLY A 17 46.37 -2.99 12.78
N THR A 18 45.91 -4.26 12.77
CA THR A 18 44.74 -4.67 12.02
C THR A 18 43.51 -3.99 12.65
N ALA A 19 43.01 -2.94 12.00
CA ALA A 19 41.77 -2.30 12.40
C ALA A 19 40.63 -3.25 12.10
N THR A 20 40.13 -3.92 13.15
CA THR A 20 38.85 -4.66 13.11
C THR A 20 37.74 -3.64 12.98
N VAL A 21 37.16 -3.50 11.79
CA VAL A 21 35.92 -2.73 11.57
C VAL A 21 34.79 -3.50 12.23
N VAL A 22 34.46 -3.14 13.46
CA VAL A 22 33.22 -3.57 14.11
C VAL A 22 32.08 -2.89 13.35
N ARG A 23 31.45 -3.61 12.43
CA ARG A 23 30.15 -3.20 11.90
C ARG A 23 29.16 -3.30 13.05
N PRO A 24 28.46 -2.22 13.44
CA PRO A 24 27.31 -2.36 14.31
C PRO A 24 26.30 -3.18 13.54
N SER A 25 26.02 -4.39 14.01
CA SER A 25 24.86 -5.18 13.59
C SER A 25 23.62 -4.42 14.04
N GLY A 26 23.21 -3.44 13.22
CA GLY A 26 21.91 -2.83 13.33
C GLY A 26 20.89 -3.90 13.03
N THR A 27 20.47 -4.62 14.07
CA THR A 27 19.25 -5.41 14.05
C THR A 27 18.14 -4.40 13.74
N SER A 28 17.75 -4.30 12.47
CA SER A 28 16.49 -3.70 12.09
C SER A 28 15.45 -4.50 12.86
N ALA A 29 14.93 -3.94 13.93
CA ALA A 29 13.80 -4.49 14.64
C ALA A 29 12.68 -4.56 13.61
N ALA A 30 12.47 -5.74 13.04
CA ALA A 30 11.28 -6.04 12.26
C ALA A 30 10.11 -5.68 13.17
N ALA A 31 9.35 -4.65 12.81
CA ALA A 31 8.16 -4.26 13.53
C ALA A 31 7.30 -5.51 13.65
N THR A 32 7.08 -5.97 14.87
CA THR A 32 6.24 -7.12 15.16
C THR A 32 4.90 -6.87 14.49
N PRO A 33 4.39 -7.79 13.65
CA PRO A 33 3.12 -7.59 12.97
C PRO A 33 2.05 -7.36 14.05
N LYS A 34 1.34 -6.26 13.97
CA LYS A 34 0.27 -5.91 14.92
C LYS A 34 -0.77 -7.03 14.82
N LYS A 35 -0.97 -7.75 15.92
CA LYS A 35 -1.95 -8.85 15.97
C LYS A 35 -3.34 -8.26 16.11
N SER A 36 -4.27 -8.69 15.25
CA SER A 36 -5.69 -8.30 15.36
C SER A 36 -6.32 -8.82 16.65
N VAL A 37 -7.20 -8.00 17.23
CA VAL A 37 -8.03 -8.41 18.38
C VAL A 37 -9.43 -8.73 17.85
N PRO A 38 -9.79 -10.02 17.65
CA PRO A 38 -11.11 -10.40 17.20
C PRO A 38 -12.18 -10.02 18.25
N GLN A 39 -13.32 -9.54 17.78
CA GLN A 39 -14.45 -9.18 18.62
C GLN A 39 -15.67 -10.06 18.27
N PRO A 40 -15.74 -11.32 18.76
CA PRO A 40 -16.77 -12.28 18.38
C PRO A 40 -18.19 -11.74 18.56
N GLY A 41 -19.03 -11.92 17.54
CA GLY A 41 -20.41 -11.45 17.52
C GLY A 41 -20.60 -9.97 17.22
N LYS A 42 -19.51 -9.17 17.18
CA LYS A 42 -19.62 -7.74 16.85
C LYS A 42 -19.54 -7.51 15.35
N THR A 43 -20.38 -6.60 14.89
CA THR A 43 -20.39 -6.09 13.51
C THR A 43 -20.43 -4.56 13.54
N VAL A 44 -19.93 -3.95 12.49
CA VAL A 44 -20.05 -2.51 12.26
C VAL A 44 -20.75 -2.28 10.92
N ARG A 45 -21.65 -1.28 10.89
CA ARG A 45 -22.28 -0.84 9.65
C ARG A 45 -21.45 0.27 9.05
N VAL A 46 -21.00 0.08 7.82
CA VAL A 46 -20.22 1.07 7.06
C VAL A 46 -21.04 2.35 6.89
N GLN A 47 -20.48 3.47 7.28
CA GLN A 47 -21.04 4.80 7.07
C GLN A 47 -20.45 5.44 5.80
N ARG A 48 -21.05 6.54 5.35
CA ARG A 48 -20.53 7.29 4.22
C ARG A 48 -19.15 7.89 4.58
N GLY A 49 -18.14 7.58 3.78
CA GLY A 49 -16.76 8.02 4.02
C GLY A 49 -15.89 7.02 4.80
N ASP A 50 -16.47 5.94 5.34
CA ASP A 50 -15.67 4.89 5.97
C ASP A 50 -14.79 4.17 4.95
N THR A 51 -13.63 3.75 5.43
CA THR A 51 -12.73 2.85 4.71
C THR A 51 -12.46 1.61 5.57
N ILE A 52 -12.11 0.50 4.92
CA ILE A 52 -11.67 -0.72 5.64
C ILE A 52 -10.53 -0.39 6.61
N TYR A 53 -9.65 0.52 6.21
CA TYR A 53 -8.48 0.92 7.02
C TYR A 53 -8.88 1.71 8.27
N ALA A 54 -9.83 2.65 8.13
CA ALA A 54 -10.35 3.41 9.26
C ALA A 54 -11.08 2.48 10.24
N LEU A 55 -11.95 1.60 9.74
CA LEU A 55 -12.68 0.63 10.56
C LEU A 55 -11.73 -0.35 11.26
N ALA A 56 -10.74 -0.87 10.55
CA ALA A 56 -9.74 -1.77 11.09
C ALA A 56 -8.97 -1.12 12.26
N ARG A 57 -8.56 0.14 12.11
CA ARG A 57 -7.83 0.88 13.15
C ARG A 57 -8.68 1.20 14.36
N ILE A 58 -9.94 1.62 14.17
CA ILE A 58 -10.87 1.94 15.26
C ILE A 58 -11.14 0.70 16.13
N HIS A 59 -11.11 -0.48 15.51
CA HIS A 59 -11.44 -1.73 16.20
C HIS A 59 -10.23 -2.59 16.57
N ASP A 60 -8.99 -2.08 16.45
CA ASP A 60 -7.73 -2.79 16.69
C ASP A 60 -7.58 -4.11 15.92
N ILE A 61 -8.07 -4.12 14.69
CA ILE A 61 -7.98 -5.23 13.74
C ILE A 61 -7.05 -4.81 12.61
N THR A 62 -6.27 -5.75 12.06
CA THR A 62 -5.49 -5.41 10.87
C THR A 62 -6.42 -5.30 9.64
N PRO A 63 -6.15 -4.39 8.69
CA PRO A 63 -6.94 -4.32 7.46
C PRO A 63 -7.00 -5.65 6.70
N ALA A 64 -5.89 -6.42 6.71
CA ALA A 64 -5.81 -7.74 6.10
C ALA A 64 -6.79 -8.75 6.73
N ASP A 65 -6.84 -8.79 8.07
CA ASP A 65 -7.76 -9.67 8.79
C ASP A 65 -9.21 -9.24 8.58
N LEU A 66 -9.49 -7.93 8.63
CA LEU A 66 -10.84 -7.43 8.42
C LEU A 66 -11.37 -7.78 7.02
N VAL A 67 -10.51 -7.69 6.02
CA VAL A 67 -10.77 -8.11 4.63
C VAL A 67 -11.03 -9.62 4.56
N ALA A 68 -10.11 -10.43 5.12
CA ALA A 68 -10.20 -11.89 5.11
C ALA A 68 -11.45 -12.40 5.84
N TRP A 69 -11.77 -11.84 7.01
CA TRP A 69 -12.94 -12.25 7.81
C TRP A 69 -14.28 -11.96 7.13
N ASN A 70 -14.31 -11.01 6.20
CA ASN A 70 -15.50 -10.60 5.48
C ASN A 70 -15.56 -11.07 4.03
N GLY A 71 -14.54 -11.78 3.54
CA GLY A 71 -14.47 -12.22 2.15
C GLY A 71 -14.44 -11.06 1.16
N ILE A 72 -13.83 -9.92 1.56
CA ILE A 72 -13.75 -8.71 0.74
C ILE A 72 -12.60 -8.88 -0.24
N SER A 73 -12.90 -9.05 -1.51
CA SER A 73 -11.87 -9.20 -2.56
C SER A 73 -11.08 -7.91 -2.83
N ASN A 74 -11.68 -6.75 -2.53
CA ASN A 74 -11.04 -5.45 -2.72
C ASN A 74 -11.28 -4.56 -1.50
N PRO A 75 -10.24 -4.29 -0.69
CA PRO A 75 -10.37 -3.51 0.55
C PRO A 75 -10.78 -2.04 0.34
N SER A 76 -10.67 -1.53 -0.88
CA SER A 76 -11.16 -0.19 -1.24
C SER A 76 -12.65 -0.17 -1.61
N THR A 77 -13.32 -1.33 -1.59
CA THR A 77 -14.71 -1.45 -2.04
C THR A 77 -15.61 -1.89 -0.88
N ILE A 78 -15.90 -0.97 0.03
CA ILE A 78 -16.99 -1.10 0.99
C ILE A 78 -18.02 -0.03 0.72
N TYR A 79 -19.30 -0.36 0.97
CA TYR A 79 -20.41 0.52 0.63
C TYR A 79 -21.12 0.98 1.90
N PRO A 80 -21.61 2.21 1.95
CA PRO A 80 -22.50 2.66 3.03
C PRO A 80 -23.67 1.70 3.21
N GLY A 81 -23.91 1.29 4.46
CA GLY A 81 -24.92 0.29 4.82
C GLY A 81 -24.41 -1.15 4.85
N GLN A 82 -23.25 -1.46 4.27
CA GLN A 82 -22.63 -2.77 4.36
C GLN A 82 -22.33 -3.11 5.82
N VAL A 83 -22.53 -4.39 6.20
CA VAL A 83 -22.20 -4.87 7.55
C VAL A 83 -20.88 -5.61 7.50
N ILE A 84 -19.90 -5.13 8.28
CA ILE A 84 -18.57 -5.70 8.40
C ILE A 84 -18.46 -6.44 9.73
N ARG A 85 -18.06 -7.71 9.70
CA ARG A 85 -17.77 -8.51 10.89
C ARG A 85 -16.41 -8.18 11.47
N LEU A 86 -16.32 -8.09 12.78
CA LEU A 86 -15.08 -7.79 13.50
C LEU A 86 -14.43 -9.07 14.06
N TYR A 87 -14.68 -10.23 13.45
CA TYR A 87 -14.17 -11.55 13.88
C TYR A 87 -14.11 -12.52 12.69
N PRO A 88 -13.23 -13.57 12.76
CA PRO A 88 -13.12 -14.58 11.71
C PRO A 88 -14.40 -15.42 11.58
N GLN A 89 -14.69 -15.86 10.37
CA GLN A 89 -15.79 -16.79 10.11
C GLN A 89 -15.52 -18.13 10.79
N GLY A 90 -16.38 -18.55 11.70
CA GLY A 90 -16.21 -19.75 12.52
C GLY A 90 -16.17 -19.49 14.02
N SER A 91 -16.08 -18.24 14.48
CA SER A 91 -16.06 -17.87 15.91
C SER A 91 -17.42 -17.41 16.45
N SER A 92 -18.52 -17.73 15.76
CA SER A 92 -19.87 -17.37 16.23
C SER A 92 -20.42 -18.47 17.17
N PRO A 93 -20.99 -18.11 18.33
CA PRO A 93 -21.82 -19.07 19.06
C PRO A 93 -22.99 -19.48 18.16
N ALA A 94 -23.20 -20.78 18.02
CA ALA A 94 -24.21 -21.38 17.17
C ALA A 94 -25.60 -20.75 17.38
N ARG A 95 -26.08 -20.00 16.39
CA ARG A 95 -27.49 -19.65 16.27
C ARG A 95 -28.13 -20.70 15.35
N ALA A 96 -29.21 -21.30 15.84
CA ALA A 96 -29.97 -22.36 15.20
C ALA A 96 -30.33 -22.08 13.74
N PRO A 97 -30.42 -23.11 12.86
CA PRO A 97 -30.67 -22.96 11.44
C PRO A 97 -32.11 -22.50 11.20
N THR A 98 -32.28 -21.31 10.66
CA THR A 98 -33.54 -20.91 10.03
C THR A 98 -33.51 -21.46 8.62
N THR A 99 -34.35 -22.42 8.36
CA THR A 99 -34.62 -23.04 7.06
C THR A 99 -35.06 -21.97 6.07
N VAL A 100 -34.19 -21.65 5.10
CA VAL A 100 -34.59 -20.88 3.92
C VAL A 100 -34.94 -21.87 2.82
N VAL A 101 -36.22 -21.88 2.48
CA VAL A 101 -36.82 -22.64 1.36
C VAL A 101 -36.13 -22.24 0.06
N ARG A 102 -35.49 -23.23 -0.58
CA ARG A 102 -34.85 -23.10 -1.89
C ARG A 102 -35.92 -23.18 -2.98
N ALA A 103 -36.14 -22.10 -3.70
CA ALA A 103 -36.84 -22.17 -4.99
C ALA A 103 -35.88 -22.64 -6.10
N PRO A 104 -36.30 -23.55 -6.98
CA PRO A 104 -35.50 -23.98 -8.14
C PRO A 104 -35.81 -23.06 -9.31
N GLY A 105 -34.79 -22.60 -10.00
CA GLY A 105 -35.04 -21.85 -11.23
C GLY A 105 -33.81 -21.26 -11.90
N GLY A 106 -33.37 -21.88 -13.02
CA GLY A 106 -32.87 -21.19 -14.17
C GLY A 106 -31.35 -20.98 -14.30
N SER A 107 -30.66 -21.99 -14.82
CA SER A 107 -29.39 -21.81 -15.52
C SER A 107 -29.63 -20.97 -16.78
N SER A 108 -29.21 -19.71 -16.76
CA SER A 108 -28.98 -18.95 -18.00
C SER A 108 -27.48 -18.68 -18.10
N ALA A 109 -26.83 -19.48 -18.93
CA ALA A 109 -25.49 -19.19 -19.44
C ALA A 109 -25.58 -17.92 -20.31
N SER A 110 -25.38 -16.76 -19.69
CA SER A 110 -25.22 -15.52 -20.45
C SER A 110 -23.78 -15.46 -20.97
N SER A 111 -23.61 -15.66 -22.25
CA SER A 111 -22.37 -15.40 -22.98
C SER A 111 -22.05 -13.91 -22.81
N ARG A 112 -21.00 -13.65 -22.03
CA ARG A 112 -20.51 -12.29 -21.78
C ARG A 112 -19.85 -11.77 -23.05
N ALA A 113 -20.58 -10.97 -23.80
CA ALA A 113 -20.02 -10.15 -24.87
C ALA A 113 -18.91 -9.26 -24.29
N PRO A 114 -17.85 -8.92 -25.07
CA PRO A 114 -16.81 -8.02 -24.62
C PRO A 114 -17.45 -6.69 -24.19
N VAL A 115 -17.31 -6.34 -22.92
CA VAL A 115 -17.76 -5.05 -22.40
C VAL A 115 -16.91 -3.99 -23.11
N ALA A 116 -17.50 -3.24 -24.02
CA ALA A 116 -16.88 -2.05 -24.59
C ALA A 116 -16.38 -1.18 -23.44
N ALA A 117 -15.14 -0.73 -23.51
CA ALA A 117 -14.52 0.11 -22.48
C ALA A 117 -15.40 1.36 -22.30
N ALA A 118 -16.05 1.46 -21.15
CA ALA A 118 -16.85 2.64 -20.82
C ALA A 118 -15.94 3.87 -20.87
N ALA A 119 -16.45 4.97 -21.44
CA ALA A 119 -15.71 6.24 -21.49
C ALA A 119 -15.21 6.62 -20.08
N PRO A 120 -14.00 7.18 -19.95
CA PRO A 120 -13.44 7.52 -18.67
C PRO A 120 -14.31 8.52 -17.92
N VAL A 121 -14.55 8.27 -16.63
CA VAL A 121 -15.27 9.19 -15.77
C VAL A 121 -14.46 10.47 -15.64
N ARG A 122 -15.08 11.65 -15.82
CA ARG A 122 -14.37 12.91 -15.65
C ARG A 122 -13.86 13.04 -14.22
N SER A 123 -12.56 13.27 -14.08
CA SER A 123 -11.93 13.49 -12.78
C SER A 123 -12.01 14.95 -12.38
N SER A 124 -12.40 15.20 -11.12
CA SER A 124 -12.27 16.52 -10.48
C SER A 124 -10.87 16.76 -9.88
N VAL A 125 -10.00 15.75 -9.97
CA VAL A 125 -8.63 15.78 -9.43
C VAL A 125 -7.66 16.10 -10.56
N THR A 126 -6.75 17.04 -10.33
CA THR A 126 -5.65 17.34 -11.25
C THR A 126 -4.49 16.39 -10.96
N TRP A 127 -4.30 15.43 -11.84
CA TRP A 127 -3.32 14.36 -11.68
C TRP A 127 -1.94 14.73 -12.21
N ARG A 128 -0.91 14.22 -11.57
CA ARG A 128 0.50 14.28 -11.98
C ARG A 128 1.12 12.89 -11.95
N TRP A 129 2.13 12.68 -12.77
CA TRP A 129 2.92 11.46 -12.70
C TRP A 129 3.59 11.33 -11.32
N PRO A 130 3.48 10.16 -10.66
CA PRO A 130 4.02 9.95 -9.31
C PRO A 130 5.53 9.67 -9.30
N ALA A 131 6.10 9.29 -10.43
CA ALA A 131 7.54 9.06 -10.60
C ALA A 131 7.94 9.24 -12.06
N ASP A 132 9.22 9.54 -12.30
CA ASP A 132 9.84 9.48 -13.61
C ASP A 132 10.12 8.03 -14.00
N GLY A 133 10.18 7.73 -15.30
CA GLY A 133 10.46 6.39 -15.81
C GLY A 133 9.49 5.91 -16.87
N ALA A 134 9.85 4.82 -17.55
CA ALA A 134 9.02 4.19 -18.57
C ALA A 134 7.90 3.36 -17.93
N VAL A 135 6.72 3.36 -18.54
CA VAL A 135 5.63 2.45 -18.17
C VAL A 135 5.95 1.06 -18.72
N VAL A 136 6.18 0.10 -17.82
CA VAL A 136 6.56 -1.30 -18.14
C VAL A 136 5.41 -2.28 -17.90
N GLY A 137 4.41 -1.90 -17.13
CA GLY A 137 3.15 -2.62 -16.93
C GLY A 137 1.97 -1.70 -17.16
N ARG A 138 0.90 -2.22 -17.79
CA ARG A 138 -0.30 -1.45 -18.07
C ARG A 138 -1.50 -2.02 -17.36
N TYR A 139 -2.45 -1.15 -17.05
CA TYR A 139 -3.76 -1.53 -16.54
C TYR A 139 -4.50 -2.45 -17.54
N VAL A 140 -5.14 -3.49 -17.00
CA VAL A 140 -6.03 -4.38 -17.76
C VAL A 140 -7.34 -4.53 -16.99
N ALA A 141 -8.43 -4.10 -17.61
CA ALA A 141 -9.75 -4.18 -17.01
C ALA A 141 -10.14 -5.63 -16.69
N GLY A 142 -10.53 -5.88 -15.43
CA GLY A 142 -10.94 -7.20 -14.96
C GLY A 142 -9.80 -8.12 -14.53
N ASP A 143 -8.54 -7.74 -14.72
CA ASP A 143 -7.38 -8.48 -14.22
C ASP A 143 -6.98 -7.97 -12.83
N ALA A 144 -7.14 -8.82 -11.83
CA ALA A 144 -6.83 -8.48 -10.44
C ALA A 144 -5.32 -8.24 -10.18
N THR A 145 -4.45 -8.68 -11.09
CA THR A 145 -2.99 -8.50 -11.01
C THR A 145 -2.48 -7.27 -11.76
N LYS A 146 -3.35 -6.62 -12.55
CA LYS A 146 -3.04 -5.47 -13.41
C LYS A 146 -3.98 -4.30 -13.16
N GLN A 147 -4.13 -3.94 -11.88
CA GLN A 147 -5.06 -2.89 -11.44
C GLN A 147 -4.53 -1.46 -11.60
N GLY A 148 -3.31 -1.29 -12.12
CA GLY A 148 -2.65 0.00 -12.29
C GLY A 148 -1.61 0.00 -13.40
N VAL A 149 -0.65 0.90 -13.29
CA VAL A 149 0.53 0.95 -14.14
C VAL A 149 1.79 0.73 -13.32
N ASP A 150 2.76 0.03 -13.92
CA ASP A 150 4.08 -0.15 -13.34
C ASP A 150 5.06 0.79 -14.02
N ILE A 151 5.72 1.62 -13.24
CA ILE A 151 6.70 2.61 -13.70
C ILE A 151 8.08 2.12 -13.30
N ALA A 152 8.93 1.81 -14.29
CA ALA A 152 10.30 1.39 -14.06
C ALA A 152 11.14 2.54 -13.48
N GLY A 153 12.05 2.20 -12.58
CA GLY A 153 12.99 3.16 -12.03
C GLY A 153 14.11 2.48 -11.27
N THR A 154 14.72 3.21 -10.35
CA THR A 154 15.83 2.73 -9.52
C THR A 154 15.46 2.76 -8.04
N SER A 155 16.09 1.87 -7.27
CA SER A 155 15.89 1.83 -5.81
C SER A 155 16.27 3.18 -5.18
N GLY A 156 15.35 3.74 -4.39
CA GLY A 156 15.51 5.05 -3.75
C GLY A 156 15.04 6.24 -4.56
N GLN A 157 14.63 6.04 -5.80
CA GLN A 157 14.01 7.11 -6.59
C GLN A 157 12.78 7.67 -5.89
N ALA A 158 12.58 8.99 -5.99
CA ALA A 158 11.47 9.66 -5.34
C ALA A 158 10.12 9.21 -5.92
N VAL A 159 9.22 8.78 -5.03
CA VAL A 159 7.80 8.56 -5.31
C VAL A 159 7.02 9.73 -4.73
N ARG A 160 6.21 10.38 -5.56
CA ARG A 160 5.52 11.63 -5.24
C ARG A 160 4.00 11.45 -5.26
N ALA A 161 3.30 12.19 -4.43
CA ALA A 161 1.85 12.24 -4.46
C ALA A 161 1.35 12.78 -5.82
N ALA A 162 0.47 12.04 -6.46
CA ALA A 162 -0.05 12.39 -7.79
C ALA A 162 -1.04 13.56 -7.74
N ALA A 163 -1.61 13.86 -6.59
CA ALA A 163 -2.49 15.00 -6.33
C ALA A 163 -2.51 15.33 -4.83
N ASP A 164 -3.10 16.47 -4.45
CA ASP A 164 -3.35 16.82 -3.04
C ASP A 164 -4.27 15.79 -2.38
N GLY A 165 -4.04 15.49 -1.10
CA GLY A 165 -4.90 14.56 -0.37
C GLY A 165 -4.44 14.23 1.03
N VAL A 166 -5.05 13.22 1.61
CA VAL A 166 -4.73 12.69 2.95
C VAL A 166 -4.30 11.23 2.80
N VAL A 167 -3.20 10.85 3.45
CA VAL A 167 -2.76 9.47 3.51
C VAL A 167 -3.74 8.67 4.38
N VAL A 168 -4.45 7.73 3.79
CA VAL A 168 -5.42 6.87 4.48
C VAL A 168 -4.86 5.49 4.82
N TYR A 169 -3.71 5.14 4.23
CA TYR A 169 -2.98 3.92 4.55
C TYR A 169 -1.48 4.10 4.31
N SER A 170 -0.65 3.59 5.21
CA SER A 170 0.80 3.53 5.08
C SER A 170 1.31 2.26 5.77
N GLY A 171 1.53 1.17 5.02
CA GLY A 171 1.88 -0.14 5.58
C GLY A 171 2.26 -1.19 4.54
N ALA A 172 2.65 -2.39 5.01
CA ALA A 172 3.00 -3.55 4.18
C ALA A 172 2.00 -4.72 4.34
N GLY A 173 0.82 -4.47 4.93
CA GLY A 173 -0.15 -5.51 5.27
C GLY A 173 -1.01 -6.02 4.10
N LEU A 174 -0.90 -5.44 2.90
CA LEU A 174 -1.69 -5.85 1.74
C LEU A 174 -0.86 -6.72 0.80
N VAL A 175 -1.32 -7.96 0.63
CA VAL A 175 -0.65 -8.96 -0.23
C VAL A 175 -0.57 -8.44 -1.67
N GLY A 176 0.61 -8.55 -2.27
CA GLY A 176 0.88 -8.14 -3.65
C GLY A 176 1.39 -6.71 -3.82
N TYR A 177 1.25 -5.84 -2.82
CA TYR A 177 1.65 -4.42 -2.94
C TYR A 177 3.00 -4.09 -2.29
N GLY A 178 3.52 -4.97 -1.41
CA GLY A 178 4.71 -4.66 -0.62
C GLY A 178 4.48 -3.45 0.30
N GLU A 179 5.47 -2.58 0.42
CA GLU A 179 5.35 -1.30 1.13
C GLU A 179 4.45 -0.36 0.33
N LEU A 180 3.28 -0.03 0.88
CA LEU A 180 2.19 0.65 0.20
C LEU A 180 1.79 1.94 0.91
N ILE A 181 1.52 2.98 0.14
CA ILE A 181 0.81 4.19 0.57
C ILE A 181 -0.47 4.31 -0.25
N ILE A 182 -1.57 4.69 0.41
CA ILE A 182 -2.82 5.08 -0.26
C ILE A 182 -3.16 6.51 0.15
N VAL A 183 -3.44 7.35 -0.83
CA VAL A 183 -3.84 8.74 -0.64
C VAL A 183 -5.29 8.92 -1.08
N LYS A 184 -6.11 9.49 -0.21
CA LYS A 184 -7.50 9.91 -0.49
C LYS A 184 -7.47 11.37 -0.96
N HIS A 185 -7.94 11.62 -2.17
CA HIS A 185 -8.00 12.97 -2.75
C HIS A 185 -9.36 13.63 -2.51
N ASN A 186 -10.42 12.85 -2.56
CA ASN A 186 -11.78 13.23 -2.18
C ASN A 186 -12.62 11.97 -1.91
N GLU A 187 -13.96 12.09 -1.81
CA GLU A 187 -14.84 10.96 -1.48
C GLU A 187 -14.85 9.86 -2.56
N GLN A 188 -14.46 10.18 -3.79
CA GLN A 188 -14.54 9.25 -4.92
C GLN A 188 -13.17 8.78 -5.41
N TRP A 189 -12.11 9.57 -5.21
CA TRP A 189 -10.81 9.35 -5.82
C TRP A 189 -9.73 9.00 -4.81
N LEU A 190 -9.05 7.91 -5.08
CA LEU A 190 -7.87 7.44 -4.34
C LEU A 190 -6.72 7.21 -5.32
N SER A 191 -5.49 7.27 -4.81
CA SER A 191 -4.32 6.73 -5.48
C SER A 191 -3.55 5.78 -4.56
N ALA A 192 -2.90 4.77 -5.15
CA ALA A 192 -2.10 3.78 -4.44
C ALA A 192 -0.68 3.73 -5.03
N TYR A 193 0.31 3.56 -4.15
CA TYR A 193 1.74 3.60 -4.46
C TYR A 193 2.42 2.41 -3.82
N GLY A 194 2.64 1.33 -4.59
CA GLY A 194 3.17 0.05 -4.13
C GLY A 194 4.64 -0.18 -4.49
N HIS A 195 5.20 -1.26 -3.94
CA HIS A 195 6.58 -1.74 -4.10
C HIS A 195 7.67 -0.79 -3.60
N ASN A 196 7.30 0.16 -2.71
CA ASN A 196 8.27 1.08 -2.14
C ASN A 196 9.32 0.34 -1.31
N ARG A 197 10.54 0.87 -1.24
CA ARG A 197 11.53 0.42 -0.27
C ARG A 197 11.36 1.10 1.10
N LYS A 198 10.81 2.33 1.07
CA LYS A 198 10.61 3.15 2.27
C LYS A 198 9.41 4.07 2.08
N ARG A 199 8.55 4.09 3.07
CA ARG A 199 7.45 5.04 3.19
C ARG A 199 7.92 6.26 3.98
N LEU A 200 7.63 7.47 3.51
CA LEU A 200 8.01 8.74 4.13
C LEU A 200 6.79 9.48 4.68
N ALA A 201 5.60 9.14 4.20
CA ALA A 201 4.34 9.71 4.69
C ALA A 201 3.61 8.71 5.59
N ASN A 202 3.01 9.22 6.65
CA ASN A 202 2.26 8.44 7.64
C ASN A 202 0.76 8.60 7.45
N GLU A 203 -0.02 7.63 7.95
CA GLU A 203 -1.48 7.71 7.98
C GLU A 203 -1.97 8.98 8.69
N GLY A 204 -3.01 9.61 8.13
CA GLY A 204 -3.56 10.88 8.59
C GLY A 204 -2.81 12.12 8.11
N GLN A 205 -1.65 11.97 7.47
CA GLN A 205 -0.87 13.10 6.98
C GLN A 205 -1.49 13.70 5.72
N ASN A 206 -1.61 15.04 5.68
CA ASN A 206 -1.93 15.77 4.46
C ASN A 206 -0.70 15.83 3.56
N VAL A 207 -0.89 15.56 2.28
CA VAL A 207 0.16 15.62 1.26
C VAL A 207 -0.25 16.52 0.10
N LYS A 208 0.73 17.17 -0.52
CA LYS A 208 0.55 18.03 -1.70
C LYS A 208 0.97 17.30 -2.97
N ALA A 209 0.34 17.64 -4.08
CA ALA A 209 0.73 17.18 -5.41
C ALA A 209 2.23 17.43 -5.66
N GLY A 210 2.97 16.39 -6.02
CA GLY A 210 4.41 16.46 -6.22
C GLY A 210 5.26 16.33 -4.95
N GLN A 211 4.66 16.32 -3.76
CA GLN A 211 5.38 16.04 -2.52
C GLN A 211 5.90 14.60 -2.52
N GLN A 212 7.17 14.41 -2.16
CA GLN A 212 7.72 13.08 -1.98
C GLN A 212 7.07 12.38 -0.78
N ILE A 213 6.50 11.20 -1.01
CA ILE A 213 5.78 10.39 -0.01
C ILE A 213 6.45 9.05 0.26
N ALA A 214 7.27 8.57 -0.70
CA ALA A 214 8.00 7.32 -0.56
C ALA A 214 9.27 7.31 -1.39
N GLU A 215 10.03 6.23 -1.27
CA GLU A 215 11.16 5.89 -2.12
C GLU A 215 10.86 4.58 -2.85
N MET A 216 11.05 4.58 -4.16
CA MET A 216 10.85 3.41 -5.02
C MET A 216 11.73 2.23 -4.57
N GLY A 217 11.23 1.03 -4.71
CA GLY A 217 11.96 -0.20 -4.44
C GLY A 217 11.40 -1.39 -5.20
N ARG A 218 11.49 -2.57 -4.58
CA ARG A 218 11.00 -3.83 -5.15
C ARG A 218 10.30 -4.70 -4.11
N THR A 219 9.75 -4.14 -3.04
CA THR A 219 9.06 -4.95 -2.03
C THR A 219 7.85 -5.64 -2.65
N GLY A 220 7.84 -6.98 -2.64
CA GLY A 220 6.79 -7.76 -3.29
C GLY A 220 6.84 -7.77 -4.83
N ALA A 221 7.93 -7.30 -5.46
CA ALA A 221 8.14 -7.28 -6.90
C ALA A 221 9.50 -7.87 -7.31
N ASN A 222 9.65 -8.22 -8.60
CA ASN A 222 10.87 -8.84 -9.13
C ASN A 222 11.95 -7.83 -9.50
N ARG A 223 11.60 -6.54 -9.62
CA ARG A 223 12.47 -5.45 -10.05
C ARG A 223 12.10 -4.16 -9.35
N ASP A 224 13.01 -3.17 -9.40
CA ASP A 224 12.70 -1.84 -8.91
C ASP A 224 11.67 -1.17 -9.82
N MET A 225 10.53 -0.82 -9.25
CA MET A 225 9.42 -0.15 -9.94
C MET A 225 8.43 0.44 -8.93
N LEU A 226 7.62 1.36 -9.40
CA LEU A 226 6.44 1.84 -8.70
C LEU A 226 5.22 1.19 -9.32
N HIS A 227 4.43 0.46 -8.53
CA HIS A 227 3.06 0.12 -8.90
C HIS A 227 2.15 1.28 -8.51
N PHE A 228 1.48 1.87 -9.49
CA PHE A 228 0.63 3.04 -9.30
C PHE A 228 -0.79 2.79 -9.77
N GLU A 229 -1.76 3.06 -8.90
CA GLU A 229 -3.17 2.94 -9.22
C GLU A 229 -3.90 4.28 -9.03
N ILE A 230 -4.90 4.50 -9.86
CA ILE A 230 -5.98 5.46 -9.63
C ILE A 230 -7.27 4.66 -9.42
N ARG A 231 -8.04 5.01 -8.39
CA ARG A 231 -9.31 4.36 -8.07
C ARG A 231 -10.44 5.36 -8.00
N TYR A 232 -11.53 5.02 -8.66
CA TYR A 232 -12.79 5.77 -8.61
C TYR A 232 -13.85 4.95 -7.89
N ASN A 233 -14.46 5.50 -6.83
CA ASN A 233 -15.38 4.77 -5.96
C ASN A 233 -14.85 3.38 -5.54
N GLY A 234 -13.56 3.31 -5.19
CA GLY A 234 -12.86 2.09 -4.79
C GLY A 234 -12.48 1.13 -5.92
N LYS A 235 -12.94 1.34 -7.15
CA LYS A 235 -12.62 0.49 -8.30
C LYS A 235 -11.40 1.04 -9.05
N PRO A 236 -10.43 0.20 -9.42
CA PRO A 236 -9.29 0.64 -10.21
C PRO A 236 -9.76 1.06 -11.61
N VAL A 237 -9.18 2.15 -12.09
CA VAL A 237 -9.36 2.69 -13.43
C VAL A 237 -7.99 2.84 -14.10
N ASP A 238 -7.97 2.91 -15.44
CA ASP A 238 -6.70 3.05 -16.16
C ASP A 238 -6.04 4.41 -15.86
N PRO A 239 -4.88 4.42 -15.14
CA PRO A 239 -4.24 5.67 -14.76
C PRO A 239 -3.82 6.54 -15.93
N VAL A 240 -3.48 5.93 -17.09
CA VAL A 240 -3.01 6.66 -18.27
C VAL A 240 -4.08 7.59 -18.83
N GLN A 241 -5.36 7.31 -18.57
CA GLN A 241 -6.47 8.16 -19.02
C GLN A 241 -6.63 9.45 -18.20
N TYR A 242 -5.97 9.52 -17.04
CA TYR A 242 -6.06 10.65 -16.10
C TYR A 242 -4.75 11.43 -15.97
N LEU A 243 -3.64 10.77 -16.22
CA LEU A 243 -2.31 11.37 -16.16
C LEU A 243 -2.04 12.24 -17.39
N PRO A 244 -1.26 13.32 -17.26
CA PRO A 244 -0.87 14.13 -18.43
C PRO A 244 -0.08 13.31 -19.44
N ALA A 245 -0.20 13.65 -20.73
CA ALA A 245 0.61 13.02 -21.78
C ALA A 245 2.11 13.18 -21.49
N ARG A 246 2.88 12.14 -21.81
CA ARG A 246 4.35 12.12 -21.79
C ARG A 246 4.92 12.04 -23.17
#